data_93941b210888e730f907790023a688cf
#
_entry.id   93941b210888e730f907790023a688cf
#
_cell.length_a   1.000
_cell.length_b   1.000
_cell.length_c   1.000
_cell.angle_alpha   90.00
_cell.angle_beta   90.00
_cell.angle_gamma   90.00
#
_symmetry.space_group_name_H-M   'P 1'
#
loop_
_entity.id
_entity.type
_entity.pdbx_description
1 polymer ?
#
loop_
_entity_poly.entity_id
_entity_poly.type
_entity_poly.pdbx_seq_one_letter_code
_entity_poly.pdbx_strand_id
1 'polypeptide(L)'
;MEQAQSVEQRASEVVLEYEIRQEDMTEAVRLLFRKRGRAGFVHHPVFLAIVMVLGVLVLTAGLAGGDGIGFTFGVALMLWPLLILRVPAMTARQQLRANQHHGVLRVTVAEEGVRTVGAHMDSRMSWANYGSYAETDHCFVLRSPDKIGACAMVIVKQGAPTQQDVDRLRTLLNTKLPRV
;
A
#
# COMPACT_ATOMS: atom_id res chain seq x y z
N MET A 1 12.74 40.74 3.02
CA MET A 1 11.51 39.97 3.23
C MET A 1 11.56 38.61 2.53
N GLU A 2 12.10 38.50 1.34
CA GLU A 2 12.21 37.27 0.53
C GLU A 2 13.07 36.17 1.18
N GLN A 3 14.16 36.52 1.87
CA GLN A 3 15.00 35.55 2.58
C GLN A 3 14.34 34.95 3.82
N ALA A 4 13.50 35.68 4.54
CA ALA A 4 12.78 35.18 5.70
C ALA A 4 11.68 34.17 5.28
N GLN A 5 10.98 34.45 4.18
CA GLN A 5 9.98 33.53 3.62
C GLN A 5 10.63 32.24 3.10
N SER A 6 11.81 32.30 2.52
CA SER A 6 12.53 31.09 2.04
C SER A 6 13.06 30.22 3.18
N VAL A 7 13.36 30.79 4.34
CA VAL A 7 13.79 30.05 5.53
C VAL A 7 12.59 29.39 6.23
N GLU A 8 11.47 30.09 6.32
CA GLU A 8 10.24 29.59 6.90
C GLU A 8 9.62 28.47 6.03
N GLN A 9 9.67 28.60 4.71
CA GLN A 9 9.26 27.57 3.75
C GLN A 9 10.12 26.30 3.85
N ARG A 10 11.43 26.42 4.05
CA ARG A 10 12.33 25.28 4.28
C ARG A 10 12.10 24.61 5.63
N ALA A 11 11.61 25.32 6.62
CA ALA A 11 11.30 24.77 7.94
C ALA A 11 10.03 23.91 7.95
N SER A 12 9.13 24.10 6.98
CA SER A 12 7.89 23.30 6.81
C SER A 12 8.02 22.15 5.82
N GLU A 13 9.16 22.03 5.15
CA GLU A 13 9.43 21.02 4.11
C GLU A 13 10.19 19.83 4.72
N VAL A 14 9.69 18.62 4.47
CA VAL A 14 10.37 17.38 4.84
C VAL A 14 10.89 16.69 3.59
N VAL A 15 12.21 16.48 3.52
CA VAL A 15 12.87 15.81 2.40
C VAL A 15 13.31 14.43 2.84
N LEU A 16 12.91 13.42 2.05
CA LEU A 16 13.28 12.03 2.26
C LEU A 16 14.01 11.51 1.03
N GLU A 17 15.02 10.69 1.24
CA GLU A 17 15.74 10.00 0.17
C GLU A 17 15.74 8.50 0.45
N TYR A 18 15.14 7.72 -0.45
CA TYR A 18 15.05 6.28 -0.29
C TYR A 18 14.90 5.55 -1.62
N GLU A 19 15.22 4.28 -1.60
CA GLU A 19 14.88 3.34 -2.65
C GLU A 19 13.75 2.44 -2.12
N ILE A 20 12.69 2.29 -2.91
CA ILE A 20 11.54 1.46 -2.51
C ILE A 20 11.96 0.00 -2.55
N ARG A 21 11.91 -0.67 -1.40
CA ARG A 21 12.17 -2.09 -1.27
C ARG A 21 10.90 -2.91 -1.46
N GLN A 22 11.08 -4.19 -1.81
CA GLN A 22 9.95 -5.11 -1.97
C GLN A 22 9.13 -5.26 -0.67
N GLU A 23 9.77 -5.17 0.47
CA GLU A 23 9.15 -5.27 1.80
C GLU A 23 8.20 -4.11 2.05
N ASP A 24 8.66 -2.87 1.81
CA ASP A 24 7.87 -1.65 1.96
C ASP A 24 6.63 -1.66 1.07
N MET A 25 6.81 -2.06 -0.20
CA MET A 25 5.71 -2.17 -1.15
C MET A 25 4.72 -3.28 -0.76
N THR A 26 5.21 -4.41 -0.27
CA THR A 26 4.36 -5.52 0.17
C THR A 26 3.53 -5.14 1.39
N GLU A 27 4.15 -4.42 2.34
CA GLU A 27 3.47 -3.91 3.54
C GLU A 27 2.39 -2.89 3.17
N ALA A 28 2.72 -1.93 2.31
CA ALA A 28 1.77 -0.93 1.82
C ALA A 28 0.58 -1.57 1.10
N VAL A 29 0.84 -2.50 0.18
CA VAL A 29 -0.20 -3.21 -0.56
C VAL A 29 -1.08 -4.05 0.37
N ARG A 30 -0.48 -4.76 1.34
CA ARG A 30 -1.22 -5.55 2.34
C ARG A 30 -2.15 -4.68 3.19
N LEU A 31 -1.64 -3.51 3.63
CA LEU A 31 -2.45 -2.55 4.39
C LEU A 31 -3.67 -2.10 3.58
N LEU A 32 -3.49 -1.79 2.31
CA LEU A 32 -4.57 -1.36 1.42
C LEU A 32 -5.63 -2.44 1.22
N PHE A 33 -5.20 -3.70 1.04
CA PHE A 33 -6.15 -4.82 0.93
C PHE A 33 -6.95 -5.02 2.21
N ARG A 34 -6.34 -4.88 3.38
CA ARG A 34 -7.04 -4.98 4.68
C ARG A 34 -8.06 -3.85 4.89
N LYS A 35 -7.77 -2.64 4.40
CA LYS A 35 -8.61 -1.45 4.57
C LYS A 35 -9.58 -1.19 3.41
N ARG A 36 -9.72 -2.13 2.48
CA ARG A 36 -10.58 -2.03 1.30
C ARG A 36 -12.08 -2.22 1.61
N GLY A 37 -12.57 -1.77 2.76
CA GLY A 37 -13.97 -1.80 3.16
C GLY A 37 -14.58 -3.22 3.10
N ARG A 38 -15.79 -3.35 2.51
CA ARG A 38 -16.49 -4.64 2.36
C ARG A 38 -15.68 -5.71 1.60
N ALA A 39 -14.80 -5.31 0.68
CA ALA A 39 -13.92 -6.25 -0.03
C ALA A 39 -12.76 -6.78 0.84
N GLY A 40 -12.41 -6.12 1.94
CA GLY A 40 -11.42 -6.60 2.90
C GLY A 40 -11.82 -7.90 3.61
N PHE A 41 -13.13 -8.18 3.71
CA PHE A 41 -13.66 -9.42 4.27
C PHE A 41 -13.10 -10.69 3.57
N VAL A 42 -12.87 -10.64 2.26
CA VAL A 42 -12.32 -11.77 1.47
C VAL A 42 -10.89 -12.14 1.90
N HIS A 43 -10.16 -11.18 2.49
CA HIS A 43 -8.78 -11.39 3.00
C HIS A 43 -8.75 -11.72 4.48
N HIS A 44 -9.92 -11.82 5.14
CA HIS A 44 -9.98 -12.15 6.56
C HIS A 44 -9.60 -13.63 6.77
N PRO A 45 -8.66 -13.95 7.68
CA PRO A 45 -8.16 -15.32 7.84
C PRO A 45 -9.24 -16.34 8.18
N VAL A 46 -10.26 -15.94 8.95
CA VAL A 46 -11.40 -16.79 9.29
C VAL A 46 -12.22 -17.12 8.04
N PHE A 47 -12.46 -16.16 7.15
CA PHE A 47 -13.18 -16.41 5.90
C PHE A 47 -12.43 -17.39 5.00
N LEU A 48 -11.11 -17.18 4.86
CA LEU A 48 -10.26 -18.07 4.05
C LEU A 48 -10.22 -19.50 4.64
N ALA A 49 -10.20 -19.63 5.97
CA ALA A 49 -10.26 -20.93 6.65
C ALA A 49 -11.60 -21.62 6.40
N ILE A 50 -12.72 -20.91 6.47
CA ILE A 50 -14.05 -21.45 6.18
C ILE A 50 -14.13 -21.95 4.74
N VAL A 51 -13.65 -21.16 3.78
CA VAL A 51 -13.63 -21.56 2.35
C VAL A 51 -12.77 -22.80 2.13
N MET A 52 -11.63 -22.89 2.82
CA MET A 52 -10.74 -24.04 2.73
C MET A 52 -11.40 -25.31 3.29
N VAL A 53 -12.04 -25.22 4.46
CA VAL A 53 -12.79 -26.34 5.07
C VAL A 53 -13.94 -26.79 4.16
N LEU A 54 -14.69 -25.84 3.61
CA LEU A 54 -15.77 -26.13 2.66
C LEU A 54 -15.20 -26.83 1.40
N GLY A 55 -14.06 -26.38 0.90
CA GLY A 55 -13.37 -27.03 -0.23
C GLY A 55 -13.02 -28.50 0.06
N VAL A 56 -12.52 -28.79 1.26
CA VAL A 56 -12.22 -30.17 1.69
C VAL A 56 -13.50 -31.03 1.74
N LEU A 57 -14.60 -30.49 2.31
CA LEU A 57 -15.86 -31.21 2.37
C LEU A 57 -16.44 -31.53 0.99
N VAL A 58 -16.43 -30.57 0.09
CA VAL A 58 -16.91 -30.74 -1.30
C VAL A 58 -16.03 -31.73 -2.05
N LEU A 59 -14.69 -31.65 -1.85
CA LEU A 59 -13.75 -32.59 -2.46
C LEU A 59 -13.99 -34.03 -2.01
N THR A 60 -14.14 -34.25 -0.69
CA THR A 60 -14.38 -35.60 -0.14
C THR A 60 -15.71 -36.14 -0.57
N ALA A 61 -16.78 -35.34 -0.62
CA ALA A 61 -18.08 -35.76 -1.13
C ALA A 61 -18.02 -36.12 -2.62
N GLY A 62 -17.33 -35.33 -3.45
CA GLY A 62 -17.15 -35.63 -4.88
C GLY A 62 -16.40 -36.94 -5.12
N LEU A 63 -15.34 -37.19 -4.32
CA LEU A 63 -14.57 -38.44 -4.38
C LEU A 63 -15.44 -39.64 -4.00
N ALA A 64 -16.22 -39.52 -2.89
CA ALA A 64 -17.08 -40.61 -2.40
C ALA A 64 -18.25 -40.93 -3.34
N GLY A 65 -18.79 -39.88 -4.00
CA GLY A 65 -19.91 -40.03 -4.95
C GLY A 65 -19.49 -40.37 -6.39
N GLY A 66 -18.20 -40.40 -6.69
CA GLY A 66 -17.66 -40.55 -8.06
C GLY A 66 -18.01 -39.39 -8.99
N ASP A 67 -18.35 -38.24 -8.41
CA ASP A 67 -18.76 -37.03 -9.14
C ASP A 67 -17.54 -36.16 -9.49
N GLY A 68 -17.15 -36.13 -10.76
CA GLY A 68 -16.02 -35.35 -11.27
C GLY A 68 -16.24 -33.83 -11.14
N ILE A 69 -17.48 -33.35 -11.14
CA ILE A 69 -17.80 -31.94 -10.99
C ILE A 69 -17.54 -31.52 -9.54
N GLY A 70 -18.03 -32.29 -8.57
CA GLY A 70 -17.79 -32.06 -7.13
C GLY A 70 -16.30 -32.09 -6.80
N PHE A 71 -15.56 -33.04 -7.36
CA PHE A 71 -14.10 -33.09 -7.21
C PHE A 71 -13.41 -31.82 -7.71
N THR A 72 -13.72 -31.40 -8.95
CA THR A 72 -13.11 -30.21 -9.57
C THR A 72 -13.42 -28.93 -8.78
N PHE A 73 -14.68 -28.80 -8.32
CA PHE A 73 -15.11 -27.64 -7.53
C PHE A 73 -14.44 -27.59 -6.15
N GLY A 74 -14.28 -28.74 -5.50
CA GLY A 74 -13.56 -28.87 -4.24
C GLY A 74 -12.09 -28.43 -4.36
N VAL A 75 -11.40 -28.89 -5.40
CA VAL A 75 -10.02 -28.44 -5.70
C VAL A 75 -9.96 -26.94 -5.94
N ALA A 76 -10.89 -26.38 -6.71
CA ALA A 76 -10.92 -24.95 -6.99
C ALA A 76 -11.13 -24.13 -5.70
N LEU A 77 -12.01 -24.54 -4.81
CA LEU A 77 -12.24 -23.90 -3.50
C LEU A 77 -11.01 -23.98 -2.59
N MET A 78 -10.22 -25.04 -2.65
CA MET A 78 -8.97 -25.14 -1.88
C MET A 78 -7.85 -24.26 -2.43
N LEU A 79 -7.77 -24.12 -3.75
CA LEU A 79 -6.73 -23.29 -4.39
C LEU A 79 -7.02 -21.80 -4.27
N TRP A 80 -8.29 -21.41 -4.21
CA TRP A 80 -8.72 -20.01 -4.14
C TRP A 80 -8.10 -19.23 -2.97
N PRO A 81 -8.11 -19.70 -1.71
CA PRO A 81 -7.47 -18.98 -0.60
C PRO A 81 -5.97 -18.80 -0.80
N LEU A 82 -5.29 -19.80 -1.36
CA LEU A 82 -3.86 -19.72 -1.64
C LEU A 82 -3.53 -18.65 -2.68
N LEU A 83 -4.36 -18.54 -3.72
CA LEU A 83 -4.23 -17.49 -4.74
C LEU A 83 -4.45 -16.11 -4.12
N ILE A 84 -5.52 -15.92 -3.32
CA ILE A 84 -5.81 -14.66 -2.66
C ILE A 84 -4.67 -14.20 -1.76
N LEU A 85 -4.06 -15.10 -1.00
CA LEU A 85 -2.91 -14.79 -0.14
C LEU A 85 -1.67 -14.37 -0.93
N ARG A 86 -1.53 -14.83 -2.19
CA ARG A 86 -0.40 -14.48 -3.05
C ARG A 86 -0.58 -13.18 -3.85
N VAL A 87 -1.82 -12.74 -4.05
CA VAL A 87 -2.13 -11.51 -4.83
C VAL A 87 -1.38 -10.29 -4.31
N PRO A 88 -1.33 -9.96 -3.00
CA PRO A 88 -0.61 -8.77 -2.52
C PRO A 88 0.88 -8.80 -2.87
N ALA A 89 1.52 -9.97 -2.71
CA ALA A 89 2.94 -10.11 -3.01
C ALA A 89 3.23 -10.01 -4.52
N MET A 90 2.35 -10.55 -5.35
CA MET A 90 2.47 -10.46 -6.81
C MET A 90 2.30 -9.01 -7.28
N THR A 91 1.29 -8.31 -6.77
CA THR A 91 1.03 -6.89 -7.07
C THR A 91 2.21 -6.02 -6.61
N ALA A 92 2.74 -6.26 -5.41
CA ALA A 92 3.91 -5.55 -4.90
C ALA A 92 5.14 -5.75 -5.78
N ARG A 93 5.41 -6.99 -6.22
CA ARG A 93 6.52 -7.30 -7.16
C ARG A 93 6.35 -6.60 -8.50
N GLN A 94 5.14 -6.56 -9.02
CA GLN A 94 4.83 -5.92 -10.29
C GLN A 94 5.04 -4.41 -10.22
N GLN A 95 4.56 -3.78 -9.14
CA GLN A 95 4.77 -2.36 -8.89
C GLN A 95 6.26 -2.03 -8.66
N LEU A 96 6.97 -2.89 -7.92
CA LEU A 96 8.40 -2.71 -7.71
C LEU A 96 9.17 -2.74 -9.03
N ARG A 97 8.90 -3.74 -9.90
CA ARG A 97 9.54 -3.83 -11.23
C ARG A 97 9.28 -2.59 -12.09
N ALA A 98 8.06 -2.05 -12.05
CA ALA A 98 7.74 -0.81 -12.74
C ALA A 98 8.50 0.40 -12.20
N ASN A 99 8.85 0.40 -10.91
CA ASN A 99 9.55 1.51 -10.24
C ASN A 99 11.08 1.32 -10.16
N GLN A 100 11.62 0.13 -10.44
CA GLN A 100 13.07 -0.14 -10.37
C GLN A 100 13.92 0.77 -11.27
N HIS A 101 13.36 1.27 -12.37
CA HIS A 101 14.05 2.19 -13.29
C HIS A 101 14.23 3.61 -12.73
N HIS A 102 13.56 3.93 -11.63
CA HIS A 102 13.64 5.27 -11.03
C HIS A 102 14.77 5.43 -10.01
N GLY A 103 15.38 4.32 -9.56
CA GLY A 103 16.50 4.32 -8.61
C GLY A 103 16.11 4.94 -7.26
N VAL A 104 17.04 5.71 -6.70
CA VAL A 104 16.80 6.47 -5.46
C VAL A 104 15.79 7.58 -5.73
N LEU A 105 14.75 7.62 -4.94
CA LEU A 105 13.71 8.63 -4.98
C LEU A 105 13.99 9.69 -3.92
N ARG A 106 13.97 10.95 -4.35
CA ARG A 106 13.93 12.10 -3.46
C ARG A 106 12.50 12.61 -3.38
N VAL A 107 11.91 12.47 -2.22
CA VAL A 107 10.52 12.87 -1.95
C VAL A 107 10.54 14.09 -1.04
N THR A 108 9.95 15.15 -1.53
CA THR A 108 9.77 16.40 -0.81
C THR A 108 8.30 16.57 -0.46
N VAL A 109 8.00 16.64 0.83
CA VAL A 109 6.64 16.86 1.33
C VAL A 109 6.56 18.25 1.92
N ALA A 110 5.67 19.07 1.36
CA ALA A 110 5.51 20.47 1.68
C ALA A 110 4.03 20.86 1.85
N GLU A 111 3.77 22.10 2.21
CA GLU A 111 2.42 22.65 2.37
C GLU A 111 1.56 22.55 1.11
N GLU A 112 2.16 22.62 -0.07
CA GLU A 112 1.47 22.58 -1.37
C GLU A 112 1.17 21.17 -1.85
N GLY A 113 1.89 20.18 -1.35
CA GLY A 113 1.77 18.79 -1.78
C GLY A 113 3.05 17.98 -1.69
N VAL A 114 3.17 16.99 -2.55
CA VAL A 114 4.30 16.07 -2.58
C VAL A 114 5.00 16.15 -3.95
N ARG A 115 6.30 16.34 -3.94
CA ARG A 115 7.16 16.26 -5.12
C ARG A 115 8.05 15.02 -5.02
N THR A 116 8.11 14.25 -6.09
CA THR A 116 8.96 13.07 -6.18
C THR A 116 9.90 13.23 -7.37
N VAL A 117 11.19 13.15 -7.10
CA VAL A 117 12.24 13.21 -8.10
C VAL A 117 13.00 11.88 -8.10
N GLY A 118 13.11 11.26 -9.24
CA GLY A 118 13.91 10.06 -9.49
C GLY A 118 14.80 10.25 -10.70
N ALA A 119 15.56 9.22 -11.08
CA ALA A 119 16.51 9.29 -12.20
C ALA A 119 15.84 9.71 -13.53
N HIS A 120 14.57 9.31 -13.74
CA HIS A 120 13.82 9.57 -14.98
C HIS A 120 12.42 10.12 -14.71
N MET A 121 12.19 10.66 -13.50
CA MET A 121 10.88 11.13 -13.09
C MET A 121 11.02 12.41 -12.25
N ASP A 122 10.21 13.42 -12.57
CA ASP A 122 9.92 14.57 -11.71
C ASP A 122 8.41 14.77 -11.71
N SER A 123 7.77 14.46 -10.61
CA SER A 123 6.31 14.53 -10.44
C SER A 123 5.98 15.39 -9.24
N ARG A 124 5.02 16.29 -9.41
CA ARG A 124 4.45 17.11 -8.33
C ARG A 124 2.96 16.88 -8.25
N MET A 125 2.50 16.49 -7.09
CA MET A 125 1.08 16.23 -6.81
C MET A 125 0.61 17.10 -5.64
N SER A 126 -0.49 17.81 -5.85
CA SER A 126 -1.14 18.57 -4.78
C SER A 126 -1.90 17.64 -3.83
N TRP A 127 -2.22 18.12 -2.63
CA TRP A 127 -2.98 17.37 -1.63
C TRP A 127 -4.36 16.90 -2.12
N ALA A 128 -4.96 17.59 -3.09
CA ALA A 128 -6.23 17.19 -3.70
C ALA A 128 -6.20 15.82 -4.40
N ASN A 129 -5.01 15.31 -4.75
CA ASN A 129 -4.83 13.98 -5.33
C ASN A 129 -4.85 12.85 -4.28
N TYR A 130 -4.93 13.19 -2.99
CA TYR A 130 -4.92 12.25 -1.90
C TYR A 130 -6.19 12.40 -1.05
N GLY A 131 -6.88 11.31 -0.78
CA GLY A 131 -8.10 11.31 0.02
C GLY A 131 -7.89 10.95 1.48
N SER A 132 -6.84 10.20 1.79
CA SER A 132 -6.49 9.77 3.14
C SER A 132 -5.08 9.22 3.19
N TYR A 133 -4.56 9.00 4.40
CA TYR A 133 -3.32 8.26 4.57
C TYR A 133 -3.46 7.19 5.65
N ALA A 134 -2.61 6.18 5.56
CA ALA A 134 -2.45 5.16 6.58
C ALA A 134 -0.96 5.06 6.95
N GLU A 135 -0.70 4.74 8.20
CA GLU A 135 0.65 4.61 8.73
C GLU A 135 0.92 3.15 9.11
N THR A 136 2.09 2.65 8.75
CA THR A 136 2.64 1.37 9.19
C THR A 136 3.91 1.62 10.03
N ASP A 137 4.55 0.57 10.47
CA ASP A 137 5.81 0.69 11.21
C ASP A 137 6.92 1.30 10.34
N HIS A 138 6.94 0.99 9.02
CA HIS A 138 8.01 1.37 8.10
C HIS A 138 7.64 2.48 7.12
N CYS A 139 6.35 2.71 6.84
CA CYS A 139 5.95 3.67 5.81
C CYS A 139 4.65 4.43 6.11
N PHE A 140 4.47 5.54 5.41
CA PHE A 140 3.19 6.21 5.23
C PHE A 140 2.65 5.87 3.84
N VAL A 141 1.39 5.46 3.77
CA VAL A 141 0.71 5.08 2.53
C VAL A 141 -0.36 6.11 2.24
N LEU A 142 -0.14 6.93 1.23
CA LEU A 142 -1.09 7.91 0.73
C LEU A 142 -2.07 7.21 -0.22
N ARG A 143 -3.35 7.47 -0.05
CA ARG A 143 -4.43 6.81 -0.79
C ARG A 143 -5.15 7.80 -1.69
N SER A 144 -5.58 7.32 -2.85
CA SER A 144 -6.41 8.10 -3.76
C SER A 144 -7.74 8.52 -3.12
N PRO A 145 -8.35 9.64 -3.56
CA PRO A 145 -9.60 10.15 -3.01
C PRO A 145 -10.83 9.35 -3.44
N ASP A 146 -10.68 8.39 -4.34
CA ASP A 146 -11.76 7.54 -4.82
C ASP A 146 -12.23 6.54 -3.76
N LYS A 147 -13.42 5.93 -3.97
CA LYS A 147 -14.00 4.93 -3.07
C LYS A 147 -13.13 3.68 -2.89
N ILE A 148 -12.27 3.40 -3.85
CA ILE A 148 -11.35 2.25 -3.83
C ILE A 148 -10.18 2.53 -2.89
N GLY A 149 -9.76 3.81 -2.79
CA GLY A 149 -8.63 4.23 -1.98
C GLY A 149 -7.36 3.48 -2.37
N ALA A 150 -7.06 3.44 -3.68
CA ALA A 150 -5.87 2.77 -4.17
C ALA A 150 -4.58 3.42 -3.61
N CYS A 151 -3.46 2.71 -3.70
CA CYS A 151 -2.17 3.27 -3.37
C CYS A 151 -1.82 4.36 -4.37
N ALA A 152 -1.80 5.60 -3.90
CA ALA A 152 -1.32 6.71 -4.70
C ALA A 152 0.19 6.91 -4.52
N MET A 153 0.70 6.72 -3.28
CA MET A 153 2.11 6.88 -2.97
C MET A 153 2.51 6.14 -1.68
N VAL A 154 3.75 5.65 -1.64
CA VAL A 154 4.38 5.08 -0.44
C VAL A 154 5.58 5.95 -0.06
N ILE A 155 5.58 6.46 1.16
CA ILE A 155 6.69 7.25 1.72
C ILE A 155 7.36 6.39 2.80
N VAL A 156 8.62 6.02 2.57
CA VAL A 156 9.39 5.13 3.46
C VAL A 156 10.04 5.96 4.56
N LYS A 157 9.76 5.62 5.83
CA LYS A 157 10.24 6.37 7.01
C LYS A 157 11.78 6.37 7.13
N GLN A 158 12.43 5.28 6.70
CA GLN A 158 13.90 5.17 6.71
C GLN A 158 14.59 6.19 5.79
N GLY A 159 13.87 6.78 4.83
CA GLY A 159 14.39 7.85 3.99
C GLY A 159 14.48 9.21 4.67
N ALA A 160 13.90 9.37 5.84
CA ALA A 160 14.01 10.60 6.62
C ALA A 160 15.38 10.66 7.33
N PRO A 161 16.05 11.82 7.33
CA PRO A 161 17.35 12.00 7.99
C PRO A 161 17.31 11.76 9.49
N THR A 162 16.20 12.12 10.14
CA THR A 162 16.02 12.01 11.59
C THR A 162 14.62 11.52 11.96
N GLN A 163 14.48 10.95 13.16
CA GLN A 163 13.15 10.61 13.71
C GLN A 163 12.27 11.85 13.87
N GLN A 164 12.86 13.00 14.13
CA GLN A 164 12.14 14.26 14.24
C GLN A 164 11.49 14.66 12.91
N ASP A 165 12.12 14.35 11.78
CA ASP A 165 11.56 14.58 10.44
C ASP A 165 10.38 13.65 10.18
N VAL A 166 10.43 12.39 10.65
CA VAL A 166 9.28 11.47 10.61
C VAL A 166 8.09 12.03 11.39
N ASP A 167 8.33 12.61 12.57
CA ASP A 167 7.27 13.17 13.40
C ASP A 167 6.71 14.47 12.81
N ARG A 168 7.55 15.30 12.19
CA ARG A 168 7.10 16.47 11.40
C ARG A 168 6.24 16.04 10.22
N LEU A 169 6.69 15.03 9.47
CA LEU A 169 5.91 14.48 8.36
C LEU A 169 4.56 13.95 8.83
N ARG A 170 4.52 13.23 9.95
CA ARG A 170 3.26 12.74 10.55
C ARG A 170 2.33 13.90 10.90
N THR A 171 2.86 14.96 11.49
CA THR A 171 2.08 16.15 11.84
C THR A 171 1.52 16.82 10.60
N LEU A 172 2.33 17.00 9.56
CA LEU A 172 1.91 17.55 8.28
C LEU A 172 0.80 16.72 7.63
N LEU A 173 0.98 15.39 7.57
CA LEU A 173 -0.03 14.48 7.03
C LEU A 173 -1.34 14.54 7.81
N ASN A 174 -1.30 14.59 9.15
CA ASN A 174 -2.49 14.71 9.99
C ASN A 174 -3.26 16.04 9.75
N THR A 175 -2.54 17.10 9.38
CA THR A 175 -3.16 18.40 9.08
C THR A 175 -3.83 18.39 7.70
N LYS A 176 -3.26 17.68 6.72
CA LYS A 176 -3.72 17.71 5.33
C LYS A 176 -4.70 16.59 4.98
N LEU A 177 -4.59 15.44 5.62
CA LEU A 177 -5.33 14.24 5.24
C LEU A 177 -5.90 13.50 6.45
N PRO A 178 -7.10 12.94 6.36
CA PRO A 178 -7.64 12.06 7.40
C PRO A 178 -6.80 10.78 7.48
N ARG A 179 -6.45 10.39 8.71
CA ARG A 179 -5.81 9.12 8.99
C ARG A 179 -6.85 8.00 9.04
N VAL A 180 -6.58 6.86 8.38
CA VAL A 180 -7.49 5.71 8.30
C VAL A 180 -6.82 4.42 8.79
#